data_eefaa85ee25c6fd9f0b7c3a0d288dc25
#
_entry.id   eefaa85ee25c6fd9f0b7c3a0d288dc25
#
_cell.length_a   1.000
_cell.length_b   1.000
_cell.length_c   1.000
_cell.angle_alpha   90.00
_cell.angle_beta   90.00
_cell.angle_gamma   90.00
#
_symmetry.space_group_name_H-M   'P 1'
#
loop_
_entity.id
_entity.type
_entity.pdbx_description
1 polymer ?
#
loop_
_entity_poly.entity_id
_entity_poly.type
_entity_poly.pdbx_seq_one_letter_code
_entity_poly.pdbx_strand_id
1 'polypeptide(L)'
;MREPKLGAVVGKKGVGKSYTTLKLMGQYVGGSQQAKPRRVLILDVNDEYENIKAISLTDVAKFSMHPKVEVRRIRPYQPDGTRMTLRDFSDALFTILEHFKGGLLLIEDINKYVSDSLPNDLIGAICTNRHRDLDIIMHFQSIGRITPKIWQNLNWLRFHKNSDSVDRHKKKFEDK
;
A
#
# COMPACT_ATOMS: atom_id res chain seq x y z
N MET A 1 -19.74 -6.07 -11.18
CA MET A 1 -18.42 -5.40 -11.27
C MET A 1 -17.76 -5.52 -9.91
N ARG A 2 -16.45 -5.87 -9.83
CA ARG A 2 -15.72 -5.99 -8.55
C ARG A 2 -15.53 -4.59 -7.96
N GLU A 3 -15.71 -4.48 -6.65
CA GLU A 3 -15.41 -3.25 -5.93
C GLU A 3 -13.97 -3.31 -5.38
N PRO A 4 -13.07 -2.39 -5.80
CA PRO A 4 -11.72 -2.28 -5.25
C PRO A 4 -11.74 -1.98 -3.75
N LYS A 5 -10.78 -2.54 -3.04
CA LYS A 5 -10.70 -2.46 -1.58
C LYS A 5 -9.53 -1.58 -1.13
N LEU A 6 -9.80 -0.77 -0.12
CA LEU A 6 -8.80 -0.02 0.63
C LEU A 6 -8.63 -0.68 2.00
N GLY A 7 -7.44 -1.17 2.30
CA GLY A 7 -7.13 -1.87 3.54
C GLY A 7 -6.00 -1.23 4.32
N ALA A 8 -6.04 -1.37 5.63
CA ALA A 8 -4.94 -0.98 6.50
C ALA A 8 -4.48 -2.16 7.37
N VAL A 9 -3.17 -2.27 7.54
CA VAL A 9 -2.53 -3.23 8.44
C VAL A 9 -1.73 -2.44 9.48
N VAL A 10 -2.10 -2.57 10.73
CA VAL A 10 -1.53 -1.81 11.84
C VAL A 10 -0.75 -2.72 12.78
N GLY A 11 0.44 -2.28 13.20
CA GLY A 11 1.25 -3.00 14.19
C GLY A 11 2.69 -2.52 14.24
N LYS A 12 3.37 -2.81 15.35
CA LYS A 12 4.80 -2.51 15.55
C LYS A 12 5.68 -3.11 14.46
N LYS A 13 6.94 -2.71 14.41
CA LYS A 13 7.97 -3.41 13.65
C LYS A 13 8.14 -4.85 14.19
N GLY A 14 8.34 -5.81 13.30
CA GLY A 14 8.63 -7.21 13.67
C GLY A 14 7.44 -8.06 14.13
N VAL A 15 6.19 -7.57 14.05
CA VAL A 15 4.99 -8.34 14.48
C VAL A 15 4.34 -9.18 13.36
N GLY A 16 4.99 -9.31 12.20
CA GLY A 16 4.54 -10.15 11.11
C GLY A 16 3.58 -9.49 10.12
N LYS A 17 3.49 -8.15 10.06
CA LYS A 17 2.68 -7.44 9.04
C LYS A 17 3.05 -7.89 7.63
N SER A 18 4.33 -7.72 7.26
CA SER A 18 4.84 -8.05 5.92
C SER A 18 4.66 -9.54 5.58
N TYR A 19 4.85 -10.45 6.56
CA TYR A 19 4.61 -11.88 6.37
C TYR A 19 3.16 -12.20 5.99
N THR A 20 2.18 -11.62 6.70
CA THR A 20 0.76 -11.86 6.41
C THR A 20 0.35 -11.21 5.08
N THR A 21 0.93 -10.07 4.75
CA THR A 21 0.67 -9.38 3.48
C THR A 21 1.29 -10.12 2.30
N LEU A 22 2.47 -10.73 2.46
CA LEU A 22 3.08 -11.61 1.44
C LEU A 22 2.16 -12.78 1.07
N LYS A 23 1.53 -13.43 2.05
CA LYS A 23 0.54 -14.50 1.78
C LYS A 23 -0.64 -13.98 0.96
N LEU A 24 -1.15 -12.80 1.30
CA LEU A 24 -2.25 -12.17 0.55
C LEU A 24 -1.82 -11.81 -0.88
N MET A 25 -0.61 -11.29 -1.07
CA MET A 25 -0.05 -11.01 -2.40
C MET A 25 0.05 -12.27 -3.26
N GLY A 26 0.45 -13.40 -2.66
CA GLY A 26 0.45 -14.71 -3.33
C GLY A 26 -0.94 -15.11 -3.84
N GLN A 27 -1.99 -14.85 -3.07
CA GLN A 27 -3.38 -15.08 -3.50
C GLN A 27 -3.79 -14.17 -4.65
N TYR A 28 -3.34 -12.90 -4.65
CA TYR A 28 -3.60 -11.98 -5.78
C TYR A 28 -2.97 -12.48 -7.07
N VAL A 29 -1.72 -12.91 -7.02
CA VAL A 29 -0.99 -13.41 -8.20
C VAL A 29 -1.52 -14.76 -8.66
N GLY A 30 -1.83 -15.67 -7.73
CA GLY A 30 -2.36 -17.00 -8.04
C GLY A 30 -3.83 -16.98 -8.49
N GLY A 31 -4.58 -15.99 -8.05
CA GLY A 31 -6.03 -15.98 -8.26
C GLY A 31 -6.76 -17.09 -7.49
N SER A 32 -8.04 -17.27 -7.80
CA SER A 32 -8.90 -18.34 -7.27
C SER A 32 -10.00 -18.67 -8.27
N GLN A 33 -10.86 -19.65 -7.95
CA GLN A 33 -12.05 -19.94 -8.77
C GLN A 33 -12.98 -18.72 -8.93
N GLN A 34 -12.95 -17.79 -7.96
CA GLN A 34 -13.85 -16.62 -7.90
C GLN A 34 -13.14 -15.32 -8.31
N ALA A 35 -11.82 -15.29 -8.38
CA ALA A 35 -11.03 -14.09 -8.63
C ALA A 35 -9.88 -14.35 -9.61
N LYS A 36 -9.86 -13.57 -10.70
CA LYS A 36 -8.76 -13.63 -11.67
C LYS A 36 -7.43 -13.21 -11.04
N PRO A 37 -6.30 -13.81 -11.46
CA PRO A 37 -4.97 -13.35 -11.08
C PRO A 37 -4.75 -11.87 -11.34
N ARG A 38 -4.08 -11.17 -10.43
CA ARG A 38 -3.83 -9.72 -10.50
C ARG A 38 -2.39 -9.39 -10.11
N ARG A 39 -1.81 -8.40 -10.77
CA ARG A 39 -0.46 -7.91 -10.48
C ARG A 39 -0.39 -7.27 -9.11
N VAL A 40 0.79 -7.33 -8.52
CA VAL A 40 1.06 -6.66 -7.26
C VAL A 40 2.27 -5.75 -7.41
N LEU A 41 2.13 -4.50 -6.97
CA LEU A 41 3.22 -3.55 -6.88
C LEU A 41 3.44 -3.15 -5.42
N ILE A 42 4.69 -3.13 -4.99
CA ILE A 42 5.09 -2.74 -3.64
C ILE A 42 5.87 -1.43 -3.72
N LEU A 43 5.47 -0.42 -2.98
CA LEU A 43 6.34 0.71 -2.66
C LEU A 43 7.13 0.34 -1.40
N ASP A 44 8.35 -0.18 -1.63
CA ASP A 44 9.21 -0.81 -0.63
C ASP A 44 10.21 0.18 -0.06
N VAL A 45 9.81 0.89 0.95
CA VAL A 45 10.54 1.99 1.55
C VAL A 45 11.72 1.58 2.38
N ASN A 46 11.63 0.40 2.94
CA ASN A 46 12.65 -0.12 3.84
C ASN A 46 13.65 -1.02 3.11
N ASP A 47 13.41 -1.33 1.81
CA ASP A 47 14.16 -2.32 1.02
C ASP A 47 14.09 -3.73 1.66
N GLU A 48 12.92 -4.10 2.20
CA GLU A 48 12.73 -5.36 2.94
C GLU A 48 12.37 -6.55 2.03
N TYR A 49 11.95 -6.30 0.77
CA TYR A 49 11.49 -7.36 -0.15
C TYR A 49 12.57 -7.77 -1.16
N GLU A 50 13.77 -8.09 -0.68
CA GLU A 50 14.95 -8.35 -1.53
C GLU A 50 14.74 -9.44 -2.59
N ASN A 51 13.94 -10.47 -2.27
CA ASN A 51 13.62 -11.57 -3.19
C ASN A 51 12.61 -11.18 -4.29
N ILE A 52 12.03 -9.97 -4.24
CA ILE A 52 11.09 -9.49 -5.25
C ILE A 52 11.82 -8.59 -6.24
N LYS A 53 11.69 -8.92 -7.54
CA LYS A 53 12.32 -8.15 -8.61
C LYS A 53 11.84 -6.71 -8.60
N ALA A 54 12.80 -5.76 -8.59
CA ALA A 54 12.51 -4.35 -8.67
C ALA A 54 12.20 -3.91 -10.12
N ILE A 55 11.44 -2.83 -10.23
CA ILE A 55 11.26 -2.04 -11.46
C ILE A 55 11.48 -0.57 -11.13
N SER A 56 11.79 0.22 -12.18
CA SER A 56 11.89 1.67 -12.07
C SER A 56 10.49 2.31 -12.04
N LEU A 57 10.39 3.55 -11.58
CA LEU A 57 9.13 4.31 -11.63
C LEU A 57 8.67 4.52 -13.08
N THR A 58 9.59 4.69 -14.01
CA THR A 58 9.31 4.86 -15.45
C THR A 58 8.70 3.59 -16.07
N ASP A 59 8.92 2.42 -15.49
CA ASP A 59 8.38 1.15 -15.99
C ASP A 59 7.01 0.80 -15.40
N VAL A 60 6.46 1.59 -14.47
CA VAL A 60 5.17 1.30 -13.80
C VAL A 60 4.02 1.18 -14.80
N ALA A 61 3.94 2.10 -15.77
CA ALA A 61 2.91 2.06 -16.81
C ALA A 61 3.02 0.78 -17.66
N LYS A 62 4.24 0.42 -18.08
CA LYS A 62 4.52 -0.81 -18.82
C LYS A 62 4.19 -2.06 -18.01
N PHE A 63 4.57 -2.08 -16.73
CA PHE A 63 4.22 -3.17 -15.83
C PHE A 63 2.71 -3.31 -15.65
N SER A 64 1.98 -2.20 -15.55
CA SER A 64 0.51 -2.20 -15.44
C SER A 64 -0.19 -2.88 -16.61
N MET A 65 0.39 -2.80 -17.82
CA MET A 65 -0.15 -3.38 -19.05
C MET A 65 0.47 -4.73 -19.41
N HIS A 66 1.50 -5.18 -18.70
CA HIS A 66 2.23 -6.39 -19.04
C HIS A 66 1.33 -7.63 -18.91
N PRO A 67 1.36 -8.60 -19.85
CA PRO A 67 0.48 -9.78 -19.80
C PRO A 67 0.79 -10.71 -18.61
N LYS A 68 2.04 -10.76 -18.16
CA LYS A 68 2.44 -11.61 -17.03
C LYS A 68 1.96 -11.03 -15.71
N VAL A 69 1.28 -11.85 -14.91
CA VAL A 69 0.86 -11.51 -13.56
C VAL A 69 1.96 -11.93 -12.57
N GLU A 70 2.51 -10.95 -11.88
CA GLU A 70 3.60 -11.15 -10.94
C GLU A 70 3.67 -10.03 -9.89
N VAL A 71 4.54 -10.20 -8.89
CA VAL A 71 4.86 -9.17 -7.91
C VAL A 71 6.11 -8.40 -8.36
N ARG A 72 6.07 -7.08 -8.26
CA ARG A 72 7.20 -6.18 -8.46
C ARG A 72 7.29 -5.18 -7.31
N ARG A 73 8.48 -4.58 -7.13
CA ARG A 73 8.68 -3.53 -6.13
C ARG A 73 9.38 -2.31 -6.72
N ILE A 74 9.09 -1.15 -6.15
CA ILE A 74 9.86 0.08 -6.29
C ILE A 74 10.76 0.17 -5.07
N ARG A 75 12.07 0.22 -5.30
CA ARG A 75 13.08 0.34 -4.24
C ARG A 75 13.21 1.78 -3.77
N PRO A 76 13.71 2.01 -2.54
CA PRO A 76 13.86 3.35 -1.97
C PRO A 76 15.11 4.09 -2.49
N TYR A 77 15.44 3.94 -3.76
CA TYR A 77 16.63 4.52 -4.36
C TYR A 77 16.31 5.21 -5.69
N GLN A 78 16.96 6.33 -5.91
CA GLN A 78 16.98 7.05 -7.19
C GLN A 78 17.82 6.25 -8.21
N PRO A 79 17.74 6.57 -9.52
CA PRO A 79 18.54 5.91 -10.56
C PRO A 79 20.06 6.04 -10.36
N ASP A 80 20.51 7.09 -9.66
CA ASP A 80 21.92 7.32 -9.33
C ASP A 80 22.39 6.54 -8.10
N GLY A 81 21.49 5.74 -7.47
CA GLY A 81 21.77 4.97 -6.26
C GLY A 81 21.60 5.73 -4.94
N THR A 82 21.29 7.02 -4.98
CA THR A 82 20.98 7.77 -3.75
C THR A 82 19.64 7.36 -3.16
N ARG A 83 19.52 7.42 -1.83
CA ARG A 83 18.25 7.07 -1.16
C ARG A 83 17.21 8.15 -1.39
N MET A 84 15.98 7.73 -1.71
CA MET A 84 14.85 8.64 -1.86
C MET A 84 14.58 9.43 -0.58
N THR A 85 14.30 10.71 -0.74
CA THR A 85 13.79 11.60 0.30
C THR A 85 12.29 11.37 0.53
N LEU A 86 11.74 12.01 1.57
CA LEU A 86 10.29 11.97 1.83
C LEU A 86 9.49 12.54 0.64
N ARG A 87 10.00 13.58 -0.02
CA ARG A 87 9.39 14.17 -1.21
C ARG A 87 9.40 13.19 -2.38
N ASP A 88 10.55 12.55 -2.62
CA ASP A 88 10.67 11.56 -3.70
C ASP A 88 9.68 10.41 -3.54
N PHE A 89 9.42 9.97 -2.31
CA PHE A 89 8.41 8.94 -2.06
C PHE A 89 6.99 9.42 -2.34
N SER A 90 6.67 10.65 -1.99
CA SER A 90 5.36 11.23 -2.32
C SER A 90 5.18 11.31 -3.83
N ASP A 91 6.18 11.79 -4.56
CA ASP A 91 6.18 11.89 -6.03
C ASP A 91 6.11 10.49 -6.67
N ALA A 92 6.84 9.51 -6.12
CA ALA A 92 6.76 8.12 -6.54
C ALA A 92 5.36 7.54 -6.36
N LEU A 93 4.72 7.80 -5.23
CA LEU A 93 3.37 7.31 -4.96
C LEU A 93 2.34 7.95 -5.90
N PHE A 94 2.46 9.24 -6.20
CA PHE A 94 1.63 9.89 -7.22
C PHE A 94 1.80 9.23 -8.58
N THR A 95 3.03 9.01 -9.03
CA THR A 95 3.35 8.33 -10.30
C THR A 95 2.74 6.92 -10.34
N ILE A 96 2.88 6.16 -9.25
CA ILE A 96 2.29 4.82 -9.14
C ILE A 96 0.76 4.90 -9.24
N LEU A 97 0.13 5.79 -8.47
CA LEU A 97 -1.33 5.94 -8.47
C LEU A 97 -1.86 6.42 -9.83
N GLU A 98 -1.08 7.14 -10.61
CA GLU A 98 -1.45 7.58 -11.96
C GLU A 98 -1.40 6.43 -12.97
N HIS A 99 -0.37 5.61 -12.93
CA HIS A 99 -0.04 4.66 -13.99
C HIS A 99 -0.36 3.20 -13.66
N PHE A 100 -0.44 2.81 -12.38
CA PHE A 100 -0.74 1.43 -11.99
C PHE A 100 -2.24 1.22 -11.83
N LYS A 101 -2.81 0.28 -12.60
CA LYS A 101 -4.25 -0.04 -12.61
C LYS A 101 -4.46 -1.56 -12.57
N GLY A 102 -5.65 -1.96 -12.15
CA GLY A 102 -6.08 -3.35 -12.26
C GLY A 102 -5.28 -4.33 -11.39
N GLY A 103 -4.78 -3.92 -10.21
CA GLY A 103 -3.90 -4.74 -9.38
C GLY A 103 -4.07 -4.50 -7.88
N LEU A 104 -3.02 -4.88 -7.13
CA LEU A 104 -2.85 -4.56 -5.72
C LEU A 104 -1.61 -3.69 -5.55
N LEU A 105 -1.77 -2.54 -4.90
CA LEU A 105 -0.67 -1.70 -4.43
C LEU A 105 -0.47 -1.91 -2.93
N LEU A 106 0.72 -2.33 -2.52
CA LEU A 106 1.16 -2.28 -1.13
C LEU A 106 1.99 -1.03 -0.90
N ILE A 107 1.59 -0.21 0.06
CA ILE A 107 2.34 0.95 0.53
C ILE A 107 2.91 0.61 1.90
N GLU A 108 4.21 0.33 1.93
CA GLU A 108 4.92 0.04 3.18
C GLU A 108 5.13 1.31 4.00
N ASP A 109 4.93 1.18 5.29
CA ASP A 109 5.36 2.15 6.31
C ASP A 109 5.02 3.62 5.99
N ILE A 110 3.80 3.85 5.50
CA ILE A 110 3.31 5.15 4.99
C ILE A 110 3.61 6.33 5.95
N ASN A 111 3.70 6.06 7.23
CA ASN A 111 4.05 7.07 8.24
C ASN A 111 5.48 7.62 8.11
N LYS A 112 6.37 6.97 7.37
CA LYS A 112 7.73 7.46 7.14
C LYS A 112 7.80 8.57 6.10
N TYR A 113 6.81 8.63 5.20
CA TYR A 113 6.80 9.61 4.10
C TYR A 113 6.11 10.90 4.47
N VAL A 114 5.45 10.87 5.60
CA VAL A 114 4.51 11.91 5.95
C VAL A 114 4.79 12.34 7.36
N SER A 115 5.37 13.52 7.50
CA SER A 115 5.27 14.30 8.72
C SER A 115 3.79 14.45 9.03
N ASP A 116 3.35 14.14 10.19
CA ASP A 116 2.02 14.23 10.82
C ASP A 116 0.74 14.28 9.94
N SER A 117 0.80 14.60 8.63
CA SER A 117 -0.35 14.53 7.71
C SER A 117 0.08 14.24 6.27
N LEU A 118 -0.54 13.24 5.63
CA LEU A 118 -0.46 13.03 4.18
C LEU A 118 -0.96 14.28 3.45
N PRO A 119 -0.31 14.73 2.37
CA PRO A 119 -0.86 15.77 1.53
C PRO A 119 -2.31 15.44 1.13
N ASN A 120 -3.20 16.42 1.19
CA ASN A 120 -4.62 16.20 0.90
C ASN A 120 -4.87 15.60 -0.48
N ASP A 121 -4.06 15.99 -1.47
CA ASP A 121 -4.13 15.47 -2.84
C ASP A 121 -3.76 13.98 -2.90
N LEU A 122 -2.75 13.56 -2.14
CA LEU A 122 -2.33 12.16 -2.06
C LEU A 122 -3.41 11.30 -1.36
N ILE A 123 -4.00 11.81 -0.28
CA ILE A 123 -5.14 11.16 0.36
C ILE A 123 -6.31 11.05 -0.64
N GLY A 124 -6.58 12.11 -1.39
CA GLY A 124 -7.59 12.11 -2.45
C GLY A 124 -7.33 11.02 -3.49
N ALA A 125 -6.09 10.94 -4.00
CA ALA A 125 -5.68 9.95 -4.98
C ALA A 125 -5.79 8.51 -4.46
N ILE A 126 -5.46 8.24 -3.18
CA ILE A 126 -5.65 6.94 -2.54
C ILE A 126 -7.15 6.60 -2.44
N CYS A 127 -7.98 7.54 -2.01
CA CYS A 127 -9.42 7.31 -1.83
C CYS A 127 -10.19 7.14 -3.16
N THR A 128 -9.60 7.53 -4.29
CA THR A 128 -10.18 7.34 -5.64
C THR A 128 -9.75 6.04 -6.32
N ASN A 129 -9.17 5.09 -5.57
CA ASN A 129 -8.71 3.79 -6.07
C ASN A 129 -9.75 3.00 -6.88
N ARG A 130 -11.05 3.21 -6.61
CA ARG A 130 -12.18 2.56 -7.30
C ARG A 130 -12.17 2.84 -8.81
N HIS A 131 -11.86 4.05 -9.24
CA HIS A 131 -11.82 4.44 -10.65
C HIS A 131 -10.69 3.77 -11.44
N ARG A 132 -9.74 3.16 -10.74
CA ARG A 132 -8.55 2.51 -11.31
C ARG A 132 -8.59 0.98 -11.22
N ASP A 133 -9.67 0.41 -10.68
CA ASP A 133 -9.76 -1.01 -10.31
C ASP A 133 -8.51 -1.46 -9.50
N LEU A 134 -8.09 -0.64 -8.54
CA LEU A 134 -6.87 -0.82 -7.77
C LEU A 134 -7.20 -1.09 -6.30
N ASP A 135 -6.80 -2.25 -5.81
CA ASP A 135 -6.77 -2.49 -4.36
C ASP A 135 -5.54 -1.84 -3.76
N ILE A 136 -5.69 -1.26 -2.59
CA ILE A 136 -4.58 -0.64 -1.86
C ILE A 136 -4.52 -1.22 -0.46
N ILE A 137 -3.32 -1.63 -0.04
CA ILE A 137 -3.01 -1.99 1.34
C ILE A 137 -1.96 -1.02 1.85
N MET A 138 -2.22 -0.44 3.01
CA MET A 138 -1.30 0.48 3.67
C MET A 138 -0.84 -0.11 5.00
N HIS A 139 0.47 -0.11 5.24
CA HIS A 139 1.03 -0.47 6.52
C HIS A 139 1.24 0.75 7.40
N PHE A 140 0.73 0.65 8.63
CA PHE A 140 0.87 1.66 9.67
C PHE A 140 1.52 1.06 10.92
N GLN A 141 2.27 1.85 11.65
CA GLN A 141 2.84 1.44 12.95
C GLN A 141 1.85 1.67 14.09
N SER A 142 0.90 2.59 13.93
CA SER A 142 -0.08 3.00 14.94
C SER A 142 -1.42 3.38 14.30
N ILE A 143 -2.52 3.09 14.99
CA ILE A 143 -3.87 3.49 14.60
C ILE A 143 -4.00 5.01 14.55
N GLY A 144 -3.34 5.68 15.50
CA GLY A 144 -3.36 7.14 15.60
C GLY A 144 -2.83 7.85 14.35
N ARG A 145 -2.03 7.14 13.55
CA ARG A 145 -1.45 7.65 12.31
C ARG A 145 -2.37 7.54 11.08
N ILE A 146 -3.50 6.85 11.19
CA ILE A 146 -4.48 6.78 10.11
C ILE A 146 -5.29 8.07 10.12
N THR A 147 -5.19 8.84 9.03
CA THR A 147 -5.94 10.10 8.91
C THR A 147 -7.45 9.86 8.86
N PRO A 148 -8.30 10.79 9.32
CA PRO A 148 -9.75 10.62 9.30
C PRO A 148 -10.31 10.28 7.91
N LYS A 149 -9.81 10.90 6.86
CA LYS A 149 -10.28 10.67 5.48
C LYS A 149 -9.93 9.26 4.98
N ILE A 150 -8.73 8.76 5.29
CA ILE A 150 -8.38 7.35 4.99
C ILE A 150 -9.28 6.43 5.80
N TRP A 151 -9.45 6.70 7.10
CA TRP A 151 -10.26 5.90 7.99
C TRP A 151 -11.70 5.72 7.48
N GLN A 152 -12.33 6.80 7.03
CA GLN A 152 -13.69 6.78 6.47
C GLN A 152 -13.81 5.92 5.22
N ASN A 153 -12.74 5.78 4.43
CA ASN A 153 -12.71 5.03 3.18
C ASN A 153 -12.18 3.60 3.32
N LEU A 154 -11.71 3.19 4.51
CA LEU A 154 -11.24 1.81 4.72
C LEU A 154 -12.39 0.82 4.58
N ASN A 155 -12.14 -0.24 3.81
CA ASN A 155 -13.03 -1.40 3.72
C ASN A 155 -12.72 -2.47 4.77
N TRP A 156 -11.45 -2.55 5.21
CA TRP A 156 -11.03 -3.49 6.23
C TRP A 156 -9.78 -3.02 6.96
N LEU A 157 -9.60 -3.54 8.17
CA LEU A 157 -8.47 -3.25 9.03
C LEU A 157 -7.97 -4.56 9.65
N ARG A 158 -6.65 -4.76 9.62
CA ARG A 158 -5.98 -5.86 10.31
C ARG A 158 -5.10 -5.33 11.41
N PHE A 159 -5.32 -5.84 12.61
CA PHE A 159 -4.50 -5.53 13.76
C PHE A 159 -3.45 -6.59 14.00
N HIS A 160 -2.22 -6.14 14.20
CA HIS A 160 -1.14 -6.87 14.82
C HIS A 160 -0.82 -6.22 16.18
N LYS A 161 0.01 -6.90 16.98
CA LYS A 161 0.49 -6.34 18.26
C LYS A 161 1.03 -4.93 18.05
N ASN A 162 0.46 -3.97 18.77
CA ASN A 162 0.86 -2.57 18.73
C ASN A 162 0.92 -1.97 20.14
N SER A 163 1.35 -0.71 20.26
CA SER A 163 1.45 0.00 21.54
C SER A 163 0.29 0.94 21.77
N ASP A 164 -0.66 1.00 20.83
CA ASP A 164 -1.80 1.91 20.97
C ASP A 164 -2.76 1.41 22.05
N SER A 165 -3.30 2.33 22.82
CA SER A 165 -4.45 2.04 23.64
C SER A 165 -5.70 1.96 22.76
N VAL A 166 -6.33 0.77 22.71
CA VAL A 166 -7.57 0.58 21.97
C VAL A 166 -8.65 1.53 22.48
N ASP A 167 -8.69 1.77 23.80
CA ASP A 167 -9.68 2.66 24.44
C ASP A 167 -9.62 4.09 23.92
N ARG A 168 -8.41 4.61 23.64
CA ARG A 168 -8.25 5.96 23.04
C ARG A 168 -8.84 6.08 21.64
N HIS A 169 -8.99 4.96 20.96
CA HIS A 169 -9.46 4.92 19.58
C HIS A 169 -10.83 4.24 19.44
N LYS A 170 -11.46 3.88 20.57
CA LYS A 170 -12.73 3.13 20.60
C LYS A 170 -13.80 3.76 19.71
N LYS A 171 -13.98 5.08 19.80
CA LYS A 171 -14.94 5.81 18.95
C LYS A 171 -14.74 5.63 17.46
N LYS A 172 -13.50 5.40 17.00
CA LYS A 172 -13.21 5.14 15.58
C LYS A 172 -13.75 3.78 15.11
N PHE A 173 -13.99 2.85 16.03
CA PHE A 173 -14.48 1.50 15.72
C PHE A 173 -16.00 1.38 15.87
N GLU A 174 -16.62 2.20 16.70
CA GLU A 174 -18.07 2.16 16.95
C GLU A 174 -18.88 2.56 15.70
N ASP A 175 -18.26 3.30 14.78
CA ASP A 175 -18.87 3.75 13.51
C ASP A 175 -18.61 2.77 12.34
N LYS A 176 -18.03 1.58 12.58
CA LYS A 176 -17.70 0.55 11.60
C LYS A 176 -18.02 -0.84 12.06
#